data_6c730ef12e6f84dfc0beba95a613c01c
#
_entry.id   6c730ef12e6f84dfc0beba95a613c01c
#
_cell.length_a   1.000
_cell.length_b   1.000
_cell.length_c   1.000
_cell.angle_alpha   90.00
_cell.angle_beta   90.00
_cell.angle_gamma   90.00
#
_symmetry.space_group_name_H-M   'P 1'
#
loop_
_entity.id
_entity.type
_entity.pdbx_description
1 polymer ?
#
loop_
_entity_poly.entity_id
_entity_poly.type
_entity_poly.pdbx_seq_one_letter_code
_entity_poly.pdbx_strand_id
1 'polypeptide(L)'
;AQIMQSAQGMVVQRARIEKYRQSDLAAARDTYTELESIRTHLVERLTASQLFLLEMEEYPLASAADQLRHGLAGFQLMSTGYKPVYEALAKFAASFPTGQKTNAAVVGRLMNNIKLGYYPTDPDHISLILRGIRFPEGVTTNLFDPCCGCGKALRQLAQGNNCYAYGVELDESRAEEAQTRLHRVGFGSFFHSRISHEAFHLLFLNPPYLSVINENGGRSRHEKRFLIESIPTLMFGGLLIYVIPYYRLTSDICRILVDNFDELTVWRFTDSEFKKF
;
A
#
# COMPACT_ATOMS: atom_id res chain seq x y z
N ALA A 1 19.31 12.80 -2.13
CA ALA A 1 19.56 13.46 -3.41
C ALA A 1 18.26 13.71 -4.19
N GLN A 2 17.43 12.69 -4.45
CA GLN A 2 16.21 12.79 -5.27
C GLN A 2 15.14 13.74 -4.69
N ILE A 3 14.92 13.75 -3.36
CA ILE A 3 13.99 14.67 -2.69
C ILE A 3 14.41 16.12 -2.95
N MET A 4 15.69 16.42 -2.82
CA MET A 4 16.22 17.77 -3.06
C MET A 4 16.15 18.18 -4.53
N GLN A 5 16.38 17.24 -5.44
CA GLN A 5 16.21 17.49 -6.89
C GLN A 5 14.75 17.84 -7.23
N SER A 6 13.77 17.10 -6.67
CA SER A 6 12.34 17.40 -6.86
C SER A 6 11.95 18.74 -6.22
N ALA A 7 12.43 19.02 -5.01
CA ALA A 7 12.18 20.31 -4.35
C ALA A 7 12.73 21.49 -5.15
N GLN A 8 13.95 21.37 -5.71
CA GLN A 8 14.52 22.37 -6.60
C GLN A 8 13.69 22.52 -7.89
N GLY A 9 13.22 21.41 -8.46
CA GLY A 9 12.32 21.41 -9.61
C GLY A 9 11.06 22.21 -9.36
N MET A 10 10.41 22.05 -8.20
CA MET A 10 9.23 22.84 -7.82
C MET A 10 9.51 24.34 -7.82
N VAL A 11 10.64 24.78 -7.25
CA VAL A 11 11.03 26.21 -7.22
C VAL A 11 11.20 26.77 -8.63
N VAL A 12 11.89 26.02 -9.50
CA VAL A 12 12.15 26.42 -10.89
C VAL A 12 10.85 26.52 -11.69
N GLN A 13 9.97 25.52 -11.60
CA GLN A 13 8.71 25.55 -12.34
C GLN A 13 7.77 26.64 -11.84
N ARG A 14 7.72 26.89 -10.53
CA ARG A 14 6.97 28.00 -9.96
C ARG A 14 7.41 29.35 -10.56
N ALA A 15 8.72 29.58 -10.68
CA ALA A 15 9.27 30.82 -11.27
C ALA A 15 8.93 30.94 -12.77
N ARG A 16 8.93 29.81 -13.51
CA ARG A 16 8.53 29.77 -14.93
C ARG A 16 7.07 30.13 -15.12
N ILE A 17 6.16 29.62 -14.28
CA ILE A 17 4.73 29.95 -14.36
C ILE A 17 4.51 31.46 -14.21
N GLU A 18 5.17 32.10 -13.26
CA GLU A 18 5.05 33.57 -13.09
C GLU A 18 5.49 34.32 -14.34
N LYS A 19 6.55 33.86 -15.00
CA LYS A 19 7.02 34.45 -16.24
C LYS A 19 6.02 34.28 -17.39
N TYR A 20 5.42 33.09 -17.52
CA TYR A 20 4.50 32.77 -18.62
C TYR A 20 3.09 33.34 -18.42
N ARG A 21 2.63 33.58 -17.19
CA ARG A 21 1.29 34.12 -16.91
C ARG A 21 0.95 35.39 -17.66
N GLN A 22 1.96 36.22 -17.98
CA GLN A 22 1.78 37.51 -18.67
C GLN A 22 1.95 37.41 -20.19
N SER A 23 2.56 36.35 -20.71
CA SER A 23 2.95 36.26 -22.12
C SER A 23 2.34 35.03 -22.86
N ASP A 24 2.14 33.92 -22.17
CA ASP A 24 1.68 32.68 -22.80
C ASP A 24 0.90 31.80 -21.77
N LEU A 25 -0.42 31.86 -21.84
CA LEU A 25 -1.31 31.11 -20.93
C LEU A 25 -1.25 29.60 -21.17
N ALA A 26 -0.98 29.13 -22.37
CA ALA A 26 -0.87 27.69 -22.66
C ALA A 26 0.40 27.14 -22.00
N ALA A 27 1.55 27.77 -22.22
CA ALA A 27 2.80 27.38 -21.57
C ALA A 27 2.72 27.49 -20.03
N ALA A 28 1.95 28.45 -19.49
CA ALA A 28 1.71 28.55 -18.05
C ALA A 28 0.91 27.35 -17.51
N ARG A 29 -0.09 26.87 -18.22
CA ARG A 29 -0.89 25.66 -17.86
C ARG A 29 -0.05 24.41 -17.90
N ASP A 30 0.72 24.20 -18.96
CA ASP A 30 1.60 23.02 -19.11
C ASP A 30 2.64 22.97 -17.99
N THR A 31 3.26 24.14 -17.69
CA THR A 31 4.22 24.26 -16.59
C THR A 31 3.57 24.04 -15.23
N TYR A 32 2.29 24.42 -15.04
CA TYR A 32 1.55 24.12 -13.82
C TYR A 32 1.28 22.62 -13.66
N THR A 33 0.91 21.94 -14.73
CA THR A 33 0.72 20.48 -14.73
C THR A 33 2.03 19.75 -14.40
N GLU A 34 3.15 20.23 -14.94
CA GLU A 34 4.46 19.69 -14.59
C GLU A 34 4.81 19.91 -13.10
N LEU A 35 4.54 21.11 -12.57
CA LEU A 35 4.74 21.42 -11.15
C LEU A 35 3.89 20.52 -10.25
N GLU A 36 2.64 20.26 -10.62
CA GLU A 36 1.75 19.35 -9.89
C GLU A 36 2.24 17.89 -9.93
N SER A 37 2.75 17.45 -11.07
CA SER A 37 3.39 16.15 -11.22
C SER A 37 4.63 16.02 -10.32
N ILE A 38 5.50 17.03 -10.28
CA ILE A 38 6.68 17.03 -9.39
C ILE A 38 6.27 16.95 -7.93
N ARG A 39 5.23 17.69 -7.49
CA ARG A 39 4.69 17.60 -6.13
C ARG A 39 4.19 16.18 -5.82
N THR A 40 3.43 15.59 -6.71
CA THR A 40 2.89 14.24 -6.56
C THR A 40 4.01 13.22 -6.37
N HIS A 41 5.01 13.24 -7.22
CA HIS A 41 6.19 12.37 -7.09
C HIS A 41 6.98 12.62 -5.81
N LEU A 42 7.04 13.86 -5.33
CA LEU A 42 7.72 14.18 -4.08
C LEU A 42 6.94 13.63 -2.86
N VAL A 43 5.61 13.71 -2.88
CA VAL A 43 4.73 13.10 -1.87
C VAL A 43 4.89 11.58 -1.86
N GLU A 44 4.92 10.93 -3.01
CA GLU A 44 5.16 9.49 -3.14
C GLU A 44 6.53 9.09 -2.55
N ARG A 45 7.58 9.85 -2.85
CA ARG A 45 8.92 9.61 -2.29
C ARG A 45 8.99 9.79 -0.78
N LEU A 46 8.27 10.76 -0.23
CA LEU A 46 8.19 10.95 1.23
C LEU A 46 7.41 9.80 1.89
N THR A 47 6.35 9.32 1.26
CA THR A 47 5.63 8.12 1.70
C THR A 47 6.56 6.91 1.72
N ALA A 48 7.31 6.71 0.63
CA ALA A 48 8.31 5.65 0.55
C ALA A 48 9.38 5.76 1.65
N SER A 49 9.88 6.98 1.88
CA SER A 49 10.88 7.24 2.93
C SER A 49 10.32 6.98 4.33
N GLN A 50 9.08 7.38 4.60
CA GLN A 50 8.40 7.12 5.87
C GLN A 50 8.34 5.62 6.17
N LEU A 51 7.86 4.84 5.21
CA LEU A 51 7.71 3.39 5.36
C LEU A 51 9.06 2.70 5.59
N PHE A 52 10.07 3.07 4.80
CA PHE A 52 11.43 2.58 4.99
C PHE A 52 11.99 2.89 6.38
N LEU A 53 11.76 4.11 6.88
CA LEU A 53 12.23 4.54 8.20
C LEU A 53 11.49 3.81 9.33
N LEU A 54 10.21 3.47 9.15
CA LEU A 54 9.47 2.62 10.08
C LEU A 54 10.05 1.20 10.16
N GLU A 55 10.40 0.60 9.01
CA GLU A 55 11.07 -0.70 8.96
C GLU A 55 12.46 -0.70 9.62
N MET A 56 13.14 0.44 9.57
CA MET A 56 14.44 0.65 10.22
C MET A 56 14.33 1.08 11.68
N GLU A 57 13.11 1.14 12.26
CA GLU A 57 12.82 1.62 13.62
C GLU A 57 13.24 3.08 13.88
N GLU A 58 13.43 3.86 12.82
CA GLU A 58 13.80 5.28 12.87
C GLU A 58 12.54 6.16 13.01
N TYR A 59 11.77 5.95 14.08
CA TYR A 59 10.46 6.58 14.31
C TYR A 59 10.47 8.12 14.25
N PRO A 60 11.48 8.84 14.77
CA PRO A 60 11.49 10.31 14.66
C PRO A 60 11.59 10.79 13.20
N LEU A 61 12.41 10.12 12.39
CA LEU A 61 12.56 10.44 10.97
C LEU A 61 11.33 10.03 10.17
N ALA A 62 10.71 8.90 10.50
CA ALA A 62 9.45 8.47 9.89
C ALA A 62 8.31 9.48 10.14
N SER A 63 8.19 9.97 11.39
CA SER A 63 7.24 11.02 11.74
C SER A 63 7.51 12.32 10.99
N ALA A 64 8.77 12.73 10.84
CA ALA A 64 9.14 13.91 10.06
C ALA A 64 8.80 13.75 8.58
N ALA A 65 9.01 12.58 7.99
CA ALA A 65 8.61 12.27 6.61
C ALA A 65 7.09 12.39 6.42
N ASP A 66 6.32 11.87 7.38
CA ASP A 66 4.86 11.93 7.35
C ASP A 66 4.32 13.36 7.45
N GLN A 67 4.87 14.17 8.33
CA GLN A 67 4.52 15.59 8.46
C GLN A 67 4.81 16.36 7.17
N LEU A 68 5.98 16.12 6.54
CA LEU A 68 6.34 16.75 5.28
C LEU A 68 5.41 16.32 4.14
N ARG A 69 5.06 15.04 4.09
CA ARG A 69 4.12 14.49 3.11
C ARG A 69 2.75 15.16 3.21
N HIS A 70 2.19 15.26 4.42
CA HIS A 70 0.90 15.91 4.64
C HIS A 70 0.97 17.41 4.32
N GLY A 71 2.02 18.09 4.74
CA GLY A 71 2.22 19.50 4.44
C GLY A 71 2.29 19.77 2.94
N LEU A 72 3.00 18.93 2.18
CA LEU A 72 3.11 19.04 0.71
C LEU A 72 1.79 18.70 0.00
N ALA A 73 1.05 17.71 0.46
CA ALA A 73 -0.23 17.34 -0.13
C ALA A 73 -1.26 18.48 -0.04
N GLY A 74 -1.23 19.26 1.05
CA GLY A 74 -2.08 20.44 1.26
C GLY A 74 -1.48 21.75 0.74
N PHE A 75 -0.25 21.74 0.23
CA PHE A 75 0.45 22.97 -0.16
C PHE A 75 -0.13 23.59 -1.43
N GLN A 76 -0.45 24.89 -1.36
CA GLN A 76 -0.93 25.64 -2.52
C GLN A 76 0.23 25.95 -3.47
N LEU A 77 0.26 25.31 -4.62
CA LEU A 77 1.36 25.38 -5.60
C LEU A 77 1.67 26.80 -6.11
N MET A 78 0.68 27.68 -6.08
CA MET A 78 0.85 29.08 -6.51
C MET A 78 1.18 30.05 -5.37
N SER A 79 1.32 29.53 -4.13
CA SER A 79 1.73 30.38 -3.00
C SER A 79 3.17 30.88 -3.14
N THR A 80 3.51 31.92 -2.42
CA THR A 80 4.90 32.46 -2.34
C THR A 80 5.74 31.73 -1.27
N GLY A 81 5.12 30.80 -0.51
CA GLY A 81 5.72 30.16 0.67
C GLY A 81 6.65 28.97 0.39
N TYR A 82 7.34 28.94 -0.76
CA TYR A 82 8.23 27.83 -1.13
C TYR A 82 9.49 27.69 -0.25
N LYS A 83 10.01 28.81 0.27
CA LYS A 83 11.25 28.81 1.04
C LYS A 83 11.15 27.94 2.30
N PRO A 84 10.11 28.05 3.18
CA PRO A 84 9.96 27.18 4.34
C PRO A 84 9.82 25.69 3.96
N VAL A 85 9.09 25.38 2.90
CA VAL A 85 8.94 24.01 2.41
C VAL A 85 10.27 23.43 1.95
N TYR A 86 11.02 24.20 1.17
CA TYR A 86 12.35 23.81 0.70
C TYR A 86 13.32 23.59 1.87
N GLU A 87 13.35 24.50 2.85
CA GLU A 87 14.19 24.39 4.04
C GLU A 87 13.85 23.18 4.89
N ALA A 88 12.55 22.88 5.06
CA ALA A 88 12.09 21.68 5.78
C ALA A 88 12.50 20.38 5.07
N LEU A 89 12.39 20.34 3.75
CA LEU A 89 12.85 19.20 2.94
C LEU A 89 14.37 19.05 2.97
N ALA A 90 15.11 20.16 2.93
CA ALA A 90 16.57 20.17 3.04
C ALA A 90 17.04 19.65 4.39
N LYS A 91 16.41 20.09 5.48
CA LYS A 91 16.67 19.61 6.85
C LYS A 91 16.41 18.09 6.96
N PHE A 92 15.28 17.63 6.45
CA PHE A 92 14.96 16.21 6.41
C PHE A 92 15.99 15.41 5.61
N ALA A 93 16.34 15.87 4.41
CA ALA A 93 17.34 15.21 3.57
C ALA A 93 18.74 15.15 4.22
N ALA A 94 19.10 16.17 4.99
CA ALA A 94 20.37 16.23 5.73
C ALA A 94 20.39 15.32 6.98
N SER A 95 19.23 14.90 7.48
CA SER A 95 19.12 14.01 8.66
C SER A 95 19.51 12.56 8.34
N PHE A 96 19.60 12.19 7.06
CA PHE A 96 20.04 10.85 6.67
C PHE A 96 21.56 10.71 6.83
N PRO A 97 22.05 9.61 7.45
CA PRO A 97 23.47 9.38 7.60
C PRO A 97 24.16 9.28 6.24
N THR A 98 25.09 10.19 6.00
CA THR A 98 25.96 10.17 4.83
C THR A 98 27.08 9.17 5.06
N GLY A 99 27.00 7.98 4.50
CA GLY A 99 28.14 7.07 4.53
C GLY A 99 27.87 5.57 4.67
N GLN A 100 26.67 5.13 4.95
CA GLN A 100 26.37 3.70 4.81
C GLN A 100 26.12 3.38 3.31
N LYS A 101 26.98 2.54 2.74
CA LYS A 101 26.75 1.91 1.44
C LYS A 101 25.58 0.94 1.59
N THR A 102 24.35 1.47 1.58
CA THR A 102 23.16 0.65 1.43
C THR A 102 23.25 -0.04 0.08
N ASN A 103 23.18 -1.36 0.10
CA ASN A 103 23.21 -2.16 -1.13
C ASN A 103 22.07 -1.67 -2.05
N ALA A 104 22.41 -1.11 -3.21
CA ALA A 104 21.45 -0.53 -4.16
C ALA A 104 20.34 -1.53 -4.54
N ALA A 105 20.63 -2.84 -4.51
CA ALA A 105 19.64 -3.88 -4.74
C ALA A 105 18.62 -4.01 -3.60
N VAL A 106 19.04 -3.79 -2.35
CA VAL A 106 18.13 -3.78 -1.19
C VAL A 106 17.25 -2.55 -1.22
N VAL A 107 17.84 -1.38 -1.50
CA VAL A 107 17.08 -0.12 -1.66
C VAL A 107 16.10 -0.24 -2.84
N GLY A 108 16.49 -0.82 -3.96
CA GLY A 108 15.62 -1.04 -5.11
C GLY A 108 14.44 -1.97 -4.79
N ARG A 109 14.67 -3.07 -4.06
CA ARG A 109 13.60 -3.99 -3.62
C ARG A 109 12.65 -3.32 -2.63
N LEU A 110 13.17 -2.60 -1.64
CA LEU A 110 12.37 -1.86 -0.67
C LEU A 110 11.52 -0.78 -1.36
N MET A 111 12.11 -0.02 -2.30
CA MET A 111 11.38 0.99 -3.06
C MET A 111 10.27 0.40 -3.95
N ASN A 112 10.47 -0.78 -4.53
CA ASN A 112 9.43 -1.48 -5.27
C ASN A 112 8.33 -2.02 -4.35
N ASN A 113 8.69 -2.59 -3.20
CA ASN A 113 7.73 -3.05 -2.20
C ASN A 113 6.84 -1.89 -1.71
N ILE A 114 7.45 -0.76 -1.41
CA ILE A 114 6.78 0.46 -0.97
C ILE A 114 5.91 1.06 -2.09
N LYS A 115 6.39 1.08 -3.33
CA LYS A 115 5.69 1.66 -4.48
C LYS A 115 4.31 1.04 -4.74
N LEU A 116 4.13 -0.24 -4.37
CA LEU A 116 2.88 -0.97 -4.54
C LEU A 116 2.08 -1.16 -3.24
N GLY A 117 2.50 -0.50 -2.14
CA GLY A 117 1.81 -0.62 -0.86
C GLY A 117 1.87 -2.02 -0.26
N TYR A 118 2.96 -2.75 -0.51
CA TYR A 118 3.13 -4.11 -0.04
C TYR A 118 3.57 -4.15 1.42
N TYR A 119 2.72 -4.71 2.27
CA TYR A 119 2.99 -5.01 3.68
C TYR A 119 2.83 -6.50 3.92
N PRO A 120 3.93 -7.25 4.02
CA PRO A 120 3.85 -8.68 4.31
C PRO A 120 3.26 -8.90 5.71
N THR A 121 2.30 -9.81 5.81
CA THR A 121 1.79 -10.21 7.12
C THR A 121 2.86 -11.00 7.86
N ASP A 122 3.08 -10.62 9.11
CA ASP A 122 4.07 -11.27 9.98
C ASP A 122 3.72 -12.76 10.18
N PRO A 123 4.71 -13.69 10.07
CA PRO A 123 4.48 -15.12 10.23
C PRO A 123 3.94 -15.54 11.58
N ASP A 124 4.30 -14.83 12.66
CA ASP A 124 3.80 -15.15 14.01
C ASP A 124 2.31 -14.84 14.12
N HIS A 125 1.84 -13.78 13.44
CA HIS A 125 0.41 -13.47 13.36
C HIS A 125 -0.36 -14.51 12.56
N ILE A 126 0.19 -15.01 11.46
CA ILE A 126 -0.43 -16.14 10.73
C ILE A 126 -0.52 -17.38 11.63
N SER A 127 0.51 -17.64 12.42
CA SER A 127 0.49 -18.75 13.41
C SER A 127 -0.57 -18.56 14.49
N LEU A 128 -0.81 -17.32 14.95
CA LEU A 128 -1.88 -16.99 15.90
C LEU A 128 -3.27 -17.18 15.26
N ILE A 129 -3.45 -16.72 14.01
CA ILE A 129 -4.69 -16.89 13.24
C ILE A 129 -5.02 -18.39 13.09
N LEU A 130 -4.03 -19.22 12.77
CA LEU A 130 -4.20 -20.67 12.62
C LEU A 130 -4.69 -21.38 13.89
N ARG A 131 -4.45 -20.84 15.09
CA ARG A 131 -5.01 -21.40 16.33
C ARG A 131 -6.52 -21.25 16.43
N GLY A 132 -7.09 -20.25 15.74
CA GLY A 132 -8.53 -19.99 15.70
C GLY A 132 -9.25 -20.64 14.53
N ILE A 133 -8.54 -21.27 13.59
CA ILE A 133 -9.12 -21.87 12.39
C ILE A 133 -8.99 -23.38 12.46
N ARG A 134 -10.05 -24.09 12.03
CA ARG A 134 -10.02 -25.53 11.82
C ARG A 134 -10.41 -25.84 10.38
N PHE A 135 -9.57 -26.58 9.70
CA PHE A 135 -9.88 -27.10 8.37
C PHE A 135 -10.60 -28.44 8.50
N PRO A 136 -11.65 -28.67 7.70
CA PRO A 136 -12.40 -29.93 7.76
C PRO A 136 -11.53 -31.11 7.29
N GLU A 137 -11.59 -32.22 7.99
CA GLU A 137 -10.87 -33.43 7.63
C GLU A 137 -11.46 -34.07 6.35
N GLY A 138 -10.57 -34.53 5.46
CA GLY A 138 -10.97 -35.25 4.25
C GLY A 138 -11.54 -34.34 3.13
N VAL A 139 -11.67 -33.05 3.36
CA VAL A 139 -12.17 -32.10 2.37
C VAL A 139 -11.04 -31.21 1.86
N THR A 140 -10.96 -31.05 0.55
CA THR A 140 -10.01 -30.08 -0.04
C THR A 140 -10.56 -28.66 0.10
N THR A 141 -9.78 -27.79 0.73
CA THR A 141 -10.15 -26.41 1.00
C THR A 141 -9.42 -25.47 0.04
N ASN A 142 -10.14 -24.65 -0.72
CA ASN A 142 -9.55 -23.64 -1.59
C ASN A 142 -9.39 -22.33 -0.82
N LEU A 143 -8.17 -21.82 -0.77
CA LEU A 143 -7.80 -20.53 -0.18
C LEU A 143 -7.49 -19.52 -1.29
N PHE A 144 -7.87 -18.27 -1.09
CA PHE A 144 -7.62 -17.21 -2.05
C PHE A 144 -7.07 -15.95 -1.39
N ASP A 145 -6.13 -15.30 -2.08
CA ASP A 145 -5.61 -13.98 -1.75
C ASP A 145 -5.53 -13.11 -3.02
N PRO A 146 -6.36 -12.06 -3.16
CA PRO A 146 -6.38 -11.21 -4.35
C PRO A 146 -5.17 -10.25 -4.47
N CYS A 147 -4.29 -10.22 -3.45
CA CYS A 147 -3.07 -9.39 -3.41
C CYS A 147 -1.95 -10.13 -2.67
N CYS A 148 -1.65 -11.36 -3.12
CA CYS A 148 -0.93 -12.38 -2.35
C CYS A 148 0.55 -12.08 -2.09
N GLY A 149 1.10 -10.98 -2.63
CA GLY A 149 2.50 -10.67 -2.49
C GLY A 149 3.38 -11.82 -2.97
N CYS A 150 4.39 -12.18 -2.20
CA CYS A 150 5.24 -13.33 -2.48
C CYS A 150 4.63 -14.70 -2.05
N GLY A 151 3.36 -14.72 -1.64
CA GLY A 151 2.61 -15.94 -1.30
C GLY A 151 2.92 -16.56 0.06
N LYS A 152 3.79 -15.97 0.89
CA LYS A 152 4.23 -16.56 2.17
C LYS A 152 3.09 -16.74 3.15
N ALA A 153 2.26 -15.72 3.36
CA ALA A 153 1.15 -15.75 4.31
C ALA A 153 0.14 -16.84 3.94
N LEU A 154 -0.30 -16.86 2.68
CA LEU A 154 -1.26 -17.85 2.19
C LEU A 154 -0.68 -19.27 2.19
N ARG A 155 0.61 -19.42 1.87
CA ARG A 155 1.32 -20.71 1.97
C ARG A 155 1.34 -21.22 3.40
N GLN A 156 1.62 -20.36 4.38
CA GLN A 156 1.64 -20.73 5.79
C GLN A 156 0.25 -21.14 6.29
N LEU A 157 -0.81 -20.44 5.87
CA LEU A 157 -2.20 -20.82 6.18
C LEU A 157 -2.56 -22.19 5.61
N ALA A 158 -2.07 -22.53 4.42
CA ALA A 158 -2.35 -23.81 3.76
C ALA A 158 -1.50 -24.97 4.30
N GLN A 159 -0.39 -24.69 4.99
CA GLN A 159 0.60 -25.70 5.36
C GLN A 159 0.04 -26.74 6.35
N GLY A 160 0.28 -28.00 6.05
CA GLY A 160 -0.16 -29.12 6.90
C GLY A 160 -1.65 -29.48 6.78
N ASN A 161 -2.40 -28.79 5.90
CA ASN A 161 -3.81 -29.01 5.63
C ASN A 161 -4.03 -29.45 4.18
N ASN A 162 -5.16 -30.10 3.89
CA ASN A 162 -5.56 -30.44 2.52
C ASN A 162 -6.10 -29.17 1.81
N CYS A 163 -5.20 -28.24 1.45
CA CYS A 163 -5.56 -26.94 0.91
C CYS A 163 -4.91 -26.68 -0.43
N TYR A 164 -5.66 -26.09 -1.35
CA TYR A 164 -5.15 -25.43 -2.54
C TYR A 164 -5.16 -23.92 -2.35
N ALA A 165 -4.01 -23.29 -2.55
CA ALA A 165 -3.82 -21.86 -2.39
C ALA A 165 -3.70 -21.17 -3.73
N TYR A 166 -4.53 -20.15 -3.94
CA TYR A 166 -4.63 -19.36 -5.17
C TYR A 166 -4.37 -17.88 -4.87
N GLY A 167 -3.64 -17.21 -5.73
CA GLY A 167 -3.33 -15.80 -5.54
C GLY A 167 -3.38 -14.98 -6.81
N VAL A 168 -3.48 -13.66 -6.64
CA VAL A 168 -3.22 -12.66 -7.69
C VAL A 168 -2.19 -11.68 -7.14
N GLU A 169 -1.21 -11.32 -7.95
CA GLU A 169 -0.20 -10.33 -7.58
C GLU A 169 0.11 -9.39 -8.75
N LEU A 170 0.18 -8.10 -8.46
CA LEU A 170 0.40 -7.05 -9.45
C LEU A 170 1.87 -6.88 -9.83
N ASP A 171 2.78 -7.13 -8.90
CA ASP A 171 4.23 -7.03 -9.13
C ASP A 171 4.75 -8.35 -9.70
N GLU A 172 5.46 -8.26 -10.82
CA GLU A 172 5.96 -9.43 -11.55
C GLU A 172 6.92 -10.28 -10.70
N SER A 173 7.86 -9.65 -10.04
CA SER A 173 8.86 -10.35 -9.23
C SER A 173 8.24 -11.10 -8.04
N ARG A 174 7.23 -10.50 -7.39
CA ARG A 174 6.49 -11.16 -6.32
C ARG A 174 5.58 -12.26 -6.83
N ALA A 175 4.96 -12.06 -8.00
CA ALA A 175 4.13 -13.07 -8.63
C ALA A 175 4.96 -14.32 -8.98
N GLU A 176 6.16 -14.17 -9.55
CA GLU A 176 7.09 -15.26 -9.81
C GLU A 176 7.47 -15.99 -8.51
N GLU A 177 7.79 -15.25 -7.45
CA GLU A 177 8.09 -15.84 -6.14
C GLU A 177 6.87 -16.58 -5.56
N ALA A 178 5.67 -16.03 -5.68
CA ALA A 178 4.43 -16.65 -5.23
C ALA A 178 4.10 -17.94 -6.01
N GLN A 179 4.37 -18.01 -7.31
CA GLN A 179 4.17 -19.20 -8.14
C GLN A 179 4.98 -20.41 -7.64
N THR A 180 6.10 -20.18 -6.96
CA THR A 180 6.89 -21.26 -6.35
C THR A 180 6.27 -21.80 -5.06
N ARG A 181 5.29 -21.12 -4.47
CA ARG A 181 4.71 -21.42 -3.15
C ARG A 181 3.24 -21.82 -3.19
N LEU A 182 2.50 -21.25 -4.13
CA LEU A 182 1.06 -21.42 -4.24
C LEU A 182 0.70 -22.36 -5.40
N HIS A 183 -0.49 -22.93 -5.40
CA HIS A 183 -0.94 -23.83 -6.46
C HIS A 183 -1.14 -23.11 -7.78
N ARG A 184 -1.64 -21.87 -7.72
CA ARG A 184 -1.83 -21.03 -8.92
C ARG A 184 -1.78 -19.57 -8.55
N VAL A 185 -1.04 -18.79 -9.33
CA VAL A 185 -0.93 -17.34 -9.18
C VAL A 185 -1.18 -16.68 -10.53
N GLY A 186 -2.09 -15.70 -10.54
CA GLY A 186 -2.29 -14.79 -11.66
C GLY A 186 -1.36 -13.59 -11.50
N PHE A 187 -0.57 -13.30 -12.53
CA PHE A 187 0.16 -12.03 -12.61
C PHE A 187 -0.73 -10.94 -13.20
N GLY A 188 -0.86 -9.82 -12.51
CA GLY A 188 -1.62 -8.66 -12.94
C GLY A 188 -2.55 -8.09 -11.88
N SER A 189 -3.40 -7.15 -12.30
CA SER A 189 -4.37 -6.54 -11.40
C SER A 189 -5.53 -7.48 -11.10
N PHE A 190 -5.84 -7.68 -9.81
CA PHE A 190 -7.04 -8.41 -9.39
C PHE A 190 -8.32 -7.82 -10.02
N PHE A 191 -8.42 -6.49 -10.09
CA PHE A 191 -9.58 -5.78 -10.64
C PHE A 191 -9.82 -6.02 -12.15
N HIS A 192 -8.84 -6.55 -12.85
CA HIS A 192 -8.94 -6.93 -14.26
C HIS A 192 -8.88 -8.45 -14.48
N SER A 193 -8.81 -9.21 -13.39
CA SER A 193 -8.77 -10.67 -13.43
C SER A 193 -10.18 -11.26 -13.47
N ARG A 194 -10.33 -12.40 -14.13
CA ARG A 194 -11.57 -13.19 -14.10
C ARG A 194 -11.44 -14.27 -13.05
N ILE A 195 -12.10 -14.08 -11.92
CA ILE A 195 -12.13 -15.03 -10.81
C ILE A 195 -13.54 -15.59 -10.67
N SER A 196 -13.66 -16.90 -10.49
CA SER A 196 -14.96 -17.54 -10.28
C SER A 196 -15.59 -17.11 -8.96
N HIS A 197 -16.88 -16.84 -8.99
CA HIS A 197 -17.65 -16.58 -7.79
C HIS A 197 -17.83 -17.88 -6.98
N GLU A 198 -18.01 -17.76 -5.66
CA GLU A 198 -18.30 -18.88 -4.75
C GLU A 198 -17.32 -20.06 -4.91
N ALA A 199 -16.05 -19.78 -5.20
CA ALA A 199 -15.04 -20.79 -5.50
C ALA A 199 -14.10 -21.09 -4.33
N PHE A 200 -14.04 -20.21 -3.33
CA PHE A 200 -13.07 -20.27 -2.26
C PHE A 200 -13.73 -20.42 -0.89
N HIS A 201 -13.16 -21.28 -0.07
CA HIS A 201 -13.60 -21.53 1.31
C HIS A 201 -13.02 -20.52 2.30
N LEU A 202 -11.83 -19.98 1.99
CA LEU A 202 -11.16 -18.97 2.78
C LEU A 202 -10.62 -17.88 1.87
N LEU A 203 -10.96 -16.64 2.19
CA LEU A 203 -10.42 -15.43 1.60
C LEU A 203 -9.48 -14.78 2.61
N PHE A 204 -8.19 -14.73 2.29
CA PHE A 204 -7.20 -13.96 3.05
C PHE A 204 -7.00 -12.62 2.34
N LEU A 205 -7.27 -11.53 3.03
CA LEU A 205 -7.29 -10.20 2.45
C LEU A 205 -6.42 -9.25 3.29
N ASN A 206 -5.19 -9.01 2.84
CA ASN A 206 -4.29 -7.97 3.35
C ASN A 206 -3.96 -6.99 2.21
N PRO A 207 -4.89 -6.10 1.86
CA PRO A 207 -4.78 -5.26 0.68
C PRO A 207 -3.83 -4.08 0.90
N PRO A 208 -3.29 -3.48 -0.19
CA PRO A 208 -2.52 -2.26 -0.08
C PRO A 208 -3.37 -1.10 0.47
N TYR A 209 -2.85 -0.38 1.49
CA TYR A 209 -3.55 0.73 2.15
C TYR A 209 -3.35 2.05 1.41
N LEU A 210 -3.61 2.06 0.11
CA LEU A 210 -3.45 3.21 -0.76
C LEU A 210 -4.77 3.96 -0.95
N SER A 211 -4.68 5.29 -1.02
CA SER A 211 -5.80 6.12 -1.47
C SER A 211 -5.60 6.45 -2.94
N VAL A 212 -6.56 6.14 -3.78
CA VAL A 212 -6.56 6.46 -5.21
C VAL A 212 -7.57 7.56 -5.47
N ILE A 213 -7.18 8.53 -6.28
CA ILE A 213 -8.11 9.54 -6.80
C ILE A 213 -8.82 8.90 -8.00
N ASN A 214 -10.15 8.79 -7.93
CA ASN A 214 -10.96 8.31 -9.05
C ASN A 214 -11.00 9.37 -10.15
N GLU A 215 -11.31 8.95 -11.38
CA GLU A 215 -11.48 9.83 -12.55
C GLU A 215 -12.47 10.99 -12.29
N ASN A 216 -13.39 10.84 -11.35
CA ASN A 216 -14.37 11.85 -10.92
C ASN A 216 -13.89 12.71 -9.74
N GLY A 217 -12.59 12.72 -9.40
CA GLY A 217 -12.01 13.53 -8.32
C GLY A 217 -12.31 13.01 -6.88
N GLY A 218 -13.04 11.91 -6.75
CA GLY A 218 -13.29 11.27 -5.45
C GLY A 218 -12.11 10.43 -4.98
N ARG A 219 -11.88 10.35 -3.68
CA ARG A 219 -10.88 9.43 -3.10
C ARG A 219 -11.53 8.06 -2.90
N SER A 220 -11.05 7.06 -3.62
CA SER A 220 -11.34 5.65 -3.37
C SER A 220 -10.24 5.04 -2.52
N ARG A 221 -10.64 4.20 -1.58
CA ARG A 221 -9.72 3.45 -0.73
C ARG A 221 -9.57 2.05 -1.29
N HIS A 222 -8.34 1.64 -1.55
CA HIS A 222 -8.05 0.32 -2.12
C HIS A 222 -8.55 -0.81 -1.22
N GLU A 223 -8.35 -0.71 0.09
CA GLU A 223 -8.78 -1.72 1.05
C GLU A 223 -10.29 -1.98 0.99
N LYS A 224 -11.10 -0.93 0.83
CA LYS A 224 -12.56 -1.06 0.66
C LYS A 224 -12.91 -1.68 -0.68
N ARG A 225 -12.26 -1.26 -1.75
CA ARG A 225 -12.50 -1.78 -3.09
C ARG A 225 -12.15 -3.27 -3.20
N PHE A 226 -10.98 -3.65 -2.66
CA PHE A 226 -10.59 -5.06 -2.57
C PHE A 226 -11.63 -5.88 -1.80
N LEU A 227 -12.11 -5.38 -0.65
CA LEU A 227 -13.15 -6.06 0.14
C LEU A 227 -14.42 -6.30 -0.70
N ILE A 228 -14.96 -5.26 -1.32
CA ILE A 228 -16.21 -5.35 -2.10
C ILE A 228 -16.06 -6.32 -3.27
N GLU A 229 -14.96 -6.21 -4.03
CA GLU A 229 -14.78 -7.00 -5.26
C GLU A 229 -14.32 -8.43 -5.00
N SER A 230 -13.77 -8.74 -3.80
CA SER A 230 -13.35 -10.10 -3.46
C SER A 230 -14.43 -10.92 -2.73
N ILE A 231 -15.36 -10.32 -1.98
CA ILE A 231 -16.44 -11.03 -1.30
C ILE A 231 -17.18 -12.02 -2.23
N PRO A 232 -17.56 -11.68 -3.46
CA PRO A 232 -18.26 -12.61 -4.35
C PRO A 232 -17.47 -13.88 -4.71
N THR A 233 -16.16 -13.89 -4.53
CA THR A 233 -15.32 -15.08 -4.78
C THR A 233 -15.40 -16.11 -3.65
N LEU A 234 -15.81 -15.67 -2.45
CA LEU A 234 -15.97 -16.52 -1.28
C LEU A 234 -17.29 -17.28 -1.39
N MET A 235 -17.27 -18.56 -1.10
CA MET A 235 -18.48 -19.39 -1.09
C MET A 235 -19.33 -19.11 0.14
N PHE A 236 -20.61 -19.48 0.08
CA PHE A 236 -21.50 -19.38 1.24
C PHE A 236 -20.95 -20.19 2.42
N GLY A 237 -20.93 -19.59 3.60
CA GLY A 237 -20.32 -20.18 4.80
C GLY A 237 -18.78 -20.16 4.81
N GLY A 238 -18.16 -19.47 3.85
CA GLY A 238 -16.72 -19.32 3.79
C GLY A 238 -16.18 -18.30 4.80
N LEU A 239 -14.88 -18.38 5.08
CA LEU A 239 -14.19 -17.55 6.07
C LEU A 239 -13.43 -16.41 5.39
N LEU A 240 -13.67 -15.17 5.84
CA LEU A 240 -12.85 -14.01 5.52
C LEU A 240 -11.86 -13.71 6.65
N ILE A 241 -10.58 -13.60 6.33
CA ILE A 241 -9.57 -13.03 7.20
C ILE A 241 -9.17 -11.68 6.60
N TYR A 242 -9.59 -10.59 7.22
CA TYR A 242 -9.33 -9.24 6.74
C TYR A 242 -8.33 -8.52 7.63
N VAL A 243 -7.13 -8.27 7.12
CA VAL A 243 -6.08 -7.50 7.79
C VAL A 243 -6.25 -6.04 7.41
N ILE A 244 -6.43 -5.18 8.41
CA ILE A 244 -6.69 -3.75 8.21
C ILE A 244 -6.19 -2.93 9.41
N PRO A 245 -5.53 -1.78 9.22
CA PRO A 245 -5.25 -0.86 10.32
C PRO A 245 -6.53 -0.38 11.00
N TYR A 246 -6.54 -0.28 12.32
CA TYR A 246 -7.75 0.05 13.09
C TYR A 246 -8.42 1.37 12.66
N TYR A 247 -7.62 2.37 12.29
CA TYR A 247 -8.14 3.68 11.83
C TYR A 247 -8.73 3.64 10.40
N ARG A 248 -8.52 2.53 9.68
CA ARG A 248 -9.13 2.26 8.37
C ARG A 248 -10.43 1.49 8.47
N LEU A 249 -10.72 0.89 9.61
CA LEU A 249 -11.98 0.20 9.89
C LEU A 249 -13.10 1.24 10.12
N THR A 250 -13.54 1.84 9.03
CA THR A 250 -14.55 2.90 9.02
C THR A 250 -15.97 2.32 9.05
N SER A 251 -16.97 3.16 9.38
CA SER A 251 -18.37 2.73 9.49
C SER A 251 -18.93 2.12 8.20
N ASP A 252 -18.46 2.54 7.04
CA ASP A 252 -18.85 1.99 5.74
C ASP A 252 -18.23 0.60 5.49
N ILE A 253 -16.99 0.36 5.93
CA ILE A 253 -16.38 -0.99 5.90
C ILE A 253 -17.08 -1.91 6.91
N CYS A 254 -17.34 -1.41 8.14
CA CYS A 254 -18.08 -2.19 9.13
C CYS A 254 -19.46 -2.60 8.62
N ARG A 255 -20.18 -1.71 7.92
CA ARG A 255 -21.47 -2.04 7.32
C ARG A 255 -21.35 -3.16 6.27
N ILE A 256 -20.36 -3.07 5.37
CA ILE A 256 -20.12 -4.14 4.38
C ILE A 256 -19.87 -5.48 5.07
N LEU A 257 -19.09 -5.49 6.15
CA LEU A 257 -18.80 -6.72 6.89
C LEU A 257 -20.07 -7.29 7.55
N VAL A 258 -20.86 -6.46 8.23
CA VAL A 258 -22.12 -6.88 8.89
C VAL A 258 -23.18 -7.34 7.88
N ASP A 259 -23.23 -6.70 6.70
CA ASP A 259 -24.21 -7.06 5.66
C ASP A 259 -23.87 -8.38 4.94
N ASN A 260 -22.63 -8.87 5.04
CA ASN A 260 -22.16 -10.06 4.31
C ASN A 260 -21.73 -11.24 5.20
N PHE A 261 -21.53 -11.04 6.51
CA PHE A 261 -21.01 -12.07 7.42
C PHE A 261 -21.83 -12.14 8.72
N ASP A 262 -22.23 -13.36 9.11
CA ASP A 262 -23.03 -13.58 10.31
C ASP A 262 -22.21 -13.49 11.60
N GLU A 263 -20.95 -13.94 11.58
CA GLU A 263 -20.06 -13.93 12.74
C GLU A 263 -18.83 -13.06 12.48
N LEU A 264 -18.62 -12.07 13.35
CA LEU A 264 -17.50 -11.14 13.26
C LEU A 264 -16.67 -11.22 14.54
N THR A 265 -15.39 -11.51 14.41
CA THR A 265 -14.40 -11.45 15.50
C THR A 265 -13.29 -10.49 15.13
N VAL A 266 -12.94 -9.59 16.04
CA VAL A 266 -11.85 -8.63 15.84
C VAL A 266 -10.68 -9.00 16.73
N TRP A 267 -9.52 -9.22 16.12
CA TRP A 267 -8.27 -9.48 16.81
C TRP A 267 -7.30 -8.33 16.58
N ARG A 268 -6.58 -7.96 17.61
CA ARG A 268 -5.52 -6.97 17.52
C ARG A 268 -4.17 -7.68 17.38
N PHE A 269 -3.29 -7.15 16.55
CA PHE A 269 -1.90 -7.59 16.49
C PHE A 269 -1.21 -7.41 17.85
N THR A 270 -0.14 -8.16 18.09
CA THR A 270 0.71 -8.00 19.27
C THR A 270 1.26 -6.59 19.36
N ASP A 271 1.62 -6.13 20.57
CA ASP A 271 2.05 -4.74 20.76
C ASP A 271 3.27 -4.34 19.94
N SER A 272 4.16 -5.30 19.63
CA SER A 272 5.31 -5.08 18.75
C SER A 272 4.92 -4.79 17.32
N GLU A 273 3.95 -5.54 16.77
CA GLU A 273 3.50 -5.39 15.38
C GLU A 273 2.45 -4.28 15.24
N PHE A 274 1.58 -4.09 16.26
CA PHE A 274 0.57 -3.03 16.24
C PHE A 274 1.17 -1.62 16.14
N LYS A 275 2.37 -1.42 16.66
CA LYS A 275 3.10 -0.14 16.55
C LYS A 275 3.63 0.15 15.15
N LYS A 276 3.69 -0.84 14.26
CA LYS A 276 4.15 -0.71 12.87
C LYS A 276 3.04 -0.28 11.91
N PHE A 277 1.79 -0.38 12.34
CA PHE A 277 0.56 -0.03 11.61
C PHE A 277 -0.16 1.12 12.33
#